data_7ce4bbe23a77397991af3811f5eac9ce
#
_entry.id   7ce4bbe23a77397991af3811f5eac9ce
#
_cell.length_a   1.000
_cell.length_b   1.000
_cell.length_c   1.000
_cell.angle_alpha   90.00
_cell.angle_beta   90.00
_cell.angle_gamma   90.00
#
_symmetry.space_group_name_H-M   'P 1'
#
loop_
_entity.id
_entity.type
_entity.pdbx_description
1 polymer ?
#
loop_
_entity_poly.entity_id
_entity_poly.type
_entity_poly.pdbx_seq_one_letter_code
_entity_poly.pdbx_strand_id
1 'polypeptide(L)'
;MADTSTLPTAKHDPESVPTRVFDWGTIKWLVTPNLDAGIGLTTGEVIIYPGKGHDPHVHPGEEEVIYVISGEGTQTVGEDGEPFAIKEGDAVYIPRNTLHSTYNTTWRPLRLVVVYTPGGAETGLDQLPDANLLEPGVPSSWSQST
;
A
#
# COMPACT_ATOMS: atom_id res chain seq x y z
N MET A 1 2.16 -29.05 20.47
CA MET A 1 2.40 -28.72 19.05
C MET A 1 1.19 -27.98 18.52
N ALA A 2 1.39 -26.87 17.85
CA ALA A 2 0.29 -26.20 17.17
C ALA A 2 -0.28 -27.14 16.08
N ASP A 3 -1.60 -27.21 16.02
CA ASP A 3 -2.28 -27.94 14.96
C ASP A 3 -2.03 -27.19 13.64
N THR A 4 -1.28 -27.79 12.72
CA THR A 4 -0.94 -27.19 11.43
C THR A 4 -2.16 -26.94 10.54
N SER A 5 -3.30 -27.63 10.83
CA SER A 5 -4.56 -27.41 10.12
C SER A 5 -5.19 -26.04 10.41
N THR A 6 -4.73 -25.36 11.48
CA THR A 6 -5.22 -24.03 11.87
C THR A 6 -4.28 -22.89 11.47
N LEU A 7 -3.17 -23.17 10.84
CA LEU A 7 -2.24 -22.13 10.38
C LEU A 7 -2.83 -21.35 9.20
N PRO A 8 -2.63 -20.04 9.17
CA PRO A 8 -2.99 -19.25 8.00
C PRO A 8 -2.26 -19.69 6.74
N THR A 9 -2.86 -19.39 5.59
CA THR A 9 -2.21 -19.62 4.29
C THR A 9 -0.88 -18.86 4.23
N ALA A 10 0.20 -19.58 3.93
CA ALA A 10 1.55 -19.00 3.94
C ALA A 10 1.89 -18.19 2.70
N LYS A 11 1.48 -18.68 1.52
CA LYS A 11 1.79 -18.03 0.23
C LYS A 11 0.54 -17.38 -0.35
N HIS A 12 0.67 -16.11 -0.72
CA HIS A 12 -0.39 -15.33 -1.37
C HIS A 12 0.06 -14.91 -2.77
N ASP A 13 -0.78 -15.21 -3.76
CA ASP A 13 -0.50 -14.95 -5.16
C ASP A 13 -1.13 -13.61 -5.56
N PRO A 14 -0.36 -12.64 -6.07
CA PRO A 14 -0.91 -11.35 -6.48
C PRO A 14 -1.95 -11.47 -7.61
N GLU A 15 -1.87 -12.50 -8.43
CA GLU A 15 -2.86 -12.73 -9.50
C GLU A 15 -4.20 -13.25 -8.97
N SER A 16 -4.24 -13.75 -7.73
CA SER A 16 -5.46 -14.27 -7.12
C SER A 16 -6.22 -13.23 -6.30
N VAL A 17 -5.66 -12.02 -6.12
CA VAL A 17 -6.31 -10.95 -5.37
C VAL A 17 -6.74 -9.81 -6.28
N PRO A 18 -7.83 -9.09 -5.92
CA PRO A 18 -8.28 -7.94 -6.71
C PRO A 18 -7.26 -6.79 -6.67
N THR A 19 -7.37 -5.90 -7.65
CA THR A 19 -6.63 -4.63 -7.66
C THR A 19 -7.59 -3.49 -7.33
N ARG A 20 -7.22 -2.66 -6.35
CA ARG A 20 -7.91 -1.38 -6.10
C ARG A 20 -7.26 -0.32 -6.96
N VAL A 21 -8.07 0.43 -7.69
CA VAL A 21 -7.60 1.51 -8.57
C VAL A 21 -8.13 2.83 -8.03
N PHE A 22 -7.22 3.79 -7.88
CA PHE A 22 -7.51 5.15 -7.45
C PHE A 22 -7.02 6.12 -8.53
N ASP A 23 -7.37 7.40 -8.42
CA ASP A 23 -6.88 8.42 -9.34
C ASP A 23 -5.36 8.55 -9.32
N TRP A 24 -4.72 8.21 -8.21
CA TRP A 24 -3.28 8.38 -7.99
C TRP A 24 -2.47 7.09 -8.19
N GLY A 25 -3.12 5.93 -8.26
CA GLY A 25 -2.38 4.67 -8.38
C GLY A 25 -3.21 3.43 -8.13
N THR A 26 -2.54 2.32 -7.83
CA THR A 26 -3.18 1.02 -7.56
C THR A 26 -2.65 0.41 -6.29
N ILE A 27 -3.48 -0.44 -5.66
CA ILE A 27 -3.09 -1.24 -4.50
C ILE A 27 -3.57 -2.68 -4.69
N LYS A 28 -2.69 -3.64 -4.41
CA LYS A 28 -3.04 -5.04 -4.18
C LYS A 28 -2.76 -5.39 -2.72
N TRP A 29 -3.80 -5.77 -1.99
CA TRP A 29 -3.64 -6.27 -0.63
C TRP A 29 -3.25 -7.74 -0.70
N LEU A 30 -2.03 -8.07 -0.33
CA LEU A 30 -1.46 -9.41 -0.51
C LEU A 30 -1.62 -10.28 0.73
N VAL A 31 -1.41 -9.71 1.91
CA VAL A 31 -1.53 -10.42 3.18
C VAL A 31 -2.34 -9.55 4.13
N THR A 32 -3.51 -10.00 4.54
CA THR A 32 -4.40 -9.21 5.39
C THR A 32 -5.25 -10.11 6.30
N PRO A 33 -5.74 -9.60 7.44
CA PRO A 33 -6.72 -10.31 8.26
C PRO A 33 -8.03 -10.63 7.53
N ASN A 34 -8.37 -9.86 6.49
CA ASN A 34 -9.58 -10.09 5.69
C ASN A 34 -9.46 -11.30 4.76
N LEU A 35 -8.23 -11.68 4.39
CA LEU A 35 -7.98 -12.87 3.60
C LEU A 35 -7.92 -14.12 4.47
N ASP A 36 -7.41 -13.98 5.69
CA ASP A 36 -7.30 -15.07 6.64
C ASP A 36 -7.26 -14.51 8.06
N ALA A 37 -8.20 -14.92 8.91
CA ALA A 37 -8.39 -14.38 10.25
C ALA A 37 -7.19 -14.60 11.20
N GLY A 38 -6.28 -15.53 10.88
CA GLY A 38 -5.08 -15.76 11.67
C GLY A 38 -3.95 -14.77 11.39
N ILE A 39 -4.12 -13.87 10.41
CA ILE A 39 -3.10 -12.91 10.01
C ILE A 39 -3.20 -11.64 10.86
N GLY A 40 -2.08 -11.24 11.48
CA GLY A 40 -2.04 -10.10 12.42
C GLY A 40 -1.51 -8.79 11.83
N LEU A 41 -1.23 -8.75 10.52
CA LEU A 41 -0.72 -7.56 9.84
C LEU A 41 -1.36 -7.41 8.47
N THR A 42 -1.16 -6.26 7.84
CA THR A 42 -1.59 -6.01 6.46
C THR A 42 -0.37 -5.66 5.62
N THR A 43 -0.22 -6.33 4.47
CA THR A 43 0.83 -6.02 3.50
C THR A 43 0.21 -5.83 2.13
N GLY A 44 0.62 -4.78 1.45
CA GLY A 44 0.17 -4.48 0.10
C GLY A 44 1.29 -4.03 -0.81
N GLU A 45 1.06 -4.18 -2.11
CA GLU A 45 1.89 -3.57 -3.13
C GLU A 45 1.16 -2.37 -3.73
N VAL A 46 1.84 -1.23 -3.75
CA VAL A 46 1.30 0.05 -4.19
C VAL A 46 2.08 0.51 -5.40
N ILE A 47 1.37 0.97 -6.43
CA ILE A 47 1.95 1.68 -7.56
C ILE A 47 1.38 3.09 -7.55
N ILE A 48 2.25 4.09 -7.48
CA ILE A 48 1.84 5.50 -7.60
C ILE A 48 2.19 5.97 -9.01
N TYR A 49 1.19 6.46 -9.72
CA TYR A 49 1.34 6.91 -11.09
C TYR A 49 2.28 8.12 -11.19
N PRO A 50 2.97 8.29 -12.33
CA PRO A 50 3.79 9.48 -12.56
C PRO A 50 3.02 10.78 -12.31
N GLY A 51 3.61 11.68 -11.52
CA GLY A 51 3.02 12.97 -11.19
C GLY A 51 1.86 12.92 -10.19
N LYS A 52 1.58 11.77 -9.59
CA LYS A 52 0.48 11.59 -8.64
C LYS A 52 1.01 11.28 -7.23
N GLY A 53 0.11 11.28 -6.28
CA GLY A 53 0.44 10.95 -4.91
C GLY A 53 -0.79 10.70 -4.06
N HIS A 54 -0.55 10.09 -2.92
CA HIS A 54 -1.57 9.89 -1.91
C HIS A 54 -1.54 11.10 -0.95
N ASP A 55 -2.64 11.82 -0.88
CA ASP A 55 -2.76 13.03 -0.05
C ASP A 55 -2.44 12.75 1.42
N PRO A 56 -2.01 13.80 2.18
CA PRO A 56 -1.70 13.64 3.59
C PRO A 56 -2.84 12.99 4.36
N HIS A 57 -2.52 11.95 5.11
CA HIS A 57 -3.48 11.16 5.87
C HIS A 57 -2.83 10.55 7.11
N VAL A 58 -3.66 9.98 7.99
CA VAL A 58 -3.22 9.30 9.21
C VAL A 58 -3.82 7.90 9.28
N HIS A 59 -3.10 7.00 9.95
CA HIS A 59 -3.62 5.69 10.36
C HIS A 59 -3.65 5.68 11.89
N PRO A 60 -4.83 5.92 12.54
CA PRO A 60 -4.88 6.11 13.99
C PRO A 60 -4.45 4.89 14.79
N GLY A 61 -4.70 3.70 14.29
CA GLY A 61 -4.45 2.45 15.02
C GLY A 61 -3.22 1.68 14.57
N GLU A 62 -2.54 2.10 13.50
CA GLU A 62 -1.49 1.29 12.87
C GLU A 62 -0.17 2.05 12.74
N GLU A 63 0.92 1.33 12.94
CA GLU A 63 2.22 1.72 12.43
C GLU A 63 2.34 1.28 10.98
N GLU A 64 3.13 1.98 10.19
CA GLU A 64 3.37 1.64 8.79
C GLU A 64 4.86 1.63 8.46
N VAL A 65 5.25 0.68 7.63
CA VAL A 65 6.54 0.72 6.95
C VAL A 65 6.28 0.75 5.45
N ILE A 66 6.96 1.66 4.77
CA ILE A 66 6.98 1.74 3.30
C ILE A 66 8.37 1.32 2.84
N TYR A 67 8.43 0.35 1.94
CA TYR A 67 9.67 -0.07 1.29
C TYR A 67 9.58 0.22 -0.21
N VAL A 68 10.57 0.95 -0.73
CA VAL A 68 10.59 1.31 -2.16
C VAL A 68 11.20 0.16 -2.96
N ILE A 69 10.38 -0.47 -3.81
CA ILE A 69 10.83 -1.53 -4.71
C ILE A 69 11.56 -0.93 -5.92
N SER A 70 10.97 0.10 -6.54
CA SER A 70 11.52 0.76 -7.71
C SER A 70 10.92 2.15 -7.88
N GLY A 71 11.64 3.02 -8.57
CA GLY A 71 11.25 4.40 -8.77
C GLY A 71 11.77 5.33 -7.69
N GLU A 72 11.33 6.57 -7.75
CA GLU A 72 11.70 7.65 -6.85
C GLU A 72 10.47 8.46 -6.49
N GLY A 73 10.51 9.11 -5.33
CA GLY A 73 9.41 9.95 -4.90
C GLY A 73 9.81 10.91 -3.80
N THR A 74 8.81 11.54 -3.23
CA THR A 74 8.94 12.48 -2.12
C THR A 74 8.00 12.07 -1.00
N GLN A 75 8.52 12.01 0.21
CA GLN A 75 7.79 11.57 1.40
C GLN A 75 7.75 12.67 2.44
N THR A 76 6.63 12.76 3.16
CA THR A 76 6.52 13.55 4.39
C THR A 76 6.09 12.66 5.55
N VAL A 77 6.58 12.93 6.74
CA VAL A 77 6.19 12.25 7.99
C VAL A 77 6.10 13.31 9.08
N GLY A 78 4.93 13.44 9.70
CA GLY A 78 4.63 14.48 10.72
C GLY A 78 3.95 15.71 10.11
N GLU A 79 3.23 16.46 10.95
CA GLU A 79 2.50 17.66 10.51
C GLU A 79 3.44 18.75 9.95
N ASP A 80 4.59 18.93 10.59
CA ASP A 80 5.61 19.88 10.17
C ASP A 80 6.80 19.19 9.50
N GLY A 81 6.61 17.96 9.02
CA GLY A 81 7.67 17.18 8.41
C GLY A 81 8.14 17.80 7.10
N GLU A 82 9.45 18.08 7.02
CA GLU A 82 10.06 18.51 5.76
C GLU A 82 10.03 17.37 4.75
N PRO A 83 9.65 17.64 3.50
CA PRO A 83 9.71 16.62 2.45
C PRO A 83 11.14 16.09 2.25
N PHE A 84 11.25 14.79 2.08
CA PHE A 84 12.52 14.15 1.77
C PHE A 84 12.38 13.17 0.60
N ALA A 85 13.46 12.99 -0.13
CA ALA A 85 13.49 12.09 -1.27
C ALA A 85 13.56 10.63 -0.81
N ILE A 86 12.85 9.77 -1.54
CA ILE A 86 12.92 8.33 -1.40
C ILE A 86 13.24 7.69 -2.74
N LYS A 87 13.97 6.58 -2.72
CA LYS A 87 14.39 5.84 -3.90
C LYS A 87 14.44 4.35 -3.62
N GLU A 88 14.67 3.56 -4.64
CA GLU A 88 14.82 2.10 -4.56
C GLU A 88 15.71 1.69 -3.40
N GLY A 89 15.18 0.79 -2.56
CA GLY A 89 15.86 0.26 -1.39
C GLY A 89 15.64 1.02 -0.09
N ASP A 90 15.05 2.22 -0.14
CA ASP A 90 14.74 2.97 1.08
C ASP A 90 13.55 2.37 1.81
N ALA A 91 13.61 2.41 3.14
CA ALA A 91 12.50 2.07 4.02
C ALA A 91 12.12 3.30 4.84
N VAL A 92 10.81 3.57 4.92
CA VAL A 92 10.26 4.69 5.70
C VAL A 92 9.42 4.12 6.83
N TYR A 93 9.66 4.57 8.05
CA TYR A 93 8.85 4.23 9.21
C TYR A 93 7.89 5.37 9.53
N ILE A 94 6.62 5.02 9.71
CA ILE A 94 5.56 5.98 10.04
C ILE A 94 4.90 5.53 11.34
N PRO A 95 5.05 6.31 12.43
CA PRO A 95 4.40 5.99 13.71
C PRO A 95 2.88 6.05 13.60
N ARG A 96 2.20 5.43 14.56
CA ARG A 96 0.73 5.52 14.68
C ARG A 96 0.28 6.98 14.74
N ASN A 97 -0.87 7.24 14.16
CA ASN A 97 -1.53 8.54 14.22
C ASN A 97 -0.63 9.70 13.76
N THR A 98 0.24 9.45 12.80
CA THR A 98 1.18 10.44 12.27
C THR A 98 0.80 10.80 10.84
N LEU A 99 0.58 12.10 10.59
CA LEU A 99 0.28 12.61 9.26
C LEU A 99 1.44 12.33 8.32
N HIS A 100 1.15 11.80 7.14
CA HIS A 100 2.18 11.47 6.15
C HIS A 100 1.60 11.49 4.74
N SER A 101 2.49 11.63 3.76
CA SER A 101 2.13 11.59 2.34
C SER A 101 3.28 11.06 1.51
N THR A 102 2.95 10.45 0.38
CA THR A 102 3.92 9.94 -0.59
C THR A 102 3.53 10.44 -1.97
N TYR A 103 4.44 11.11 -2.66
CA TYR A 103 4.23 11.64 -4.01
C TYR A 103 5.27 11.11 -4.98
N ASN A 104 4.81 10.75 -6.16
CA ASN A 104 5.68 10.43 -7.29
C ASN A 104 5.82 11.69 -8.16
N THR A 105 6.92 12.41 -7.97
CA THR A 105 7.22 13.64 -8.72
C THR A 105 7.97 13.37 -10.03
N THR A 106 8.07 12.09 -10.43
CA THR A 106 8.85 11.67 -11.59
C THR A 106 7.94 11.25 -12.75
N TRP A 107 8.55 10.90 -13.87
CA TRP A 107 7.86 10.40 -15.07
C TRP A 107 7.69 8.88 -15.09
N ARG A 108 8.25 8.18 -14.11
CA ARG A 108 8.17 6.71 -13.98
C ARG A 108 7.26 6.31 -12.83
N PRO A 109 6.63 5.12 -12.87
CA PRO A 109 5.89 4.62 -11.72
C PRO A 109 6.77 4.49 -10.48
N LEU A 110 6.18 4.77 -9.32
CA LEU A 110 6.79 4.51 -8.01
C LEU A 110 6.13 3.27 -7.44
N ARG A 111 6.92 2.25 -7.16
CA ARG A 111 6.44 0.96 -6.71
C ARG A 111 6.89 0.69 -5.29
N LEU A 112 5.92 0.42 -4.41
CA LEU A 112 6.14 0.31 -2.97
C LEU A 112 5.55 -0.98 -2.42
N VAL A 113 6.17 -1.51 -1.36
CA VAL A 113 5.52 -2.42 -0.44
C VAL A 113 5.16 -1.64 0.81
N VAL A 114 3.92 -1.77 1.28
CA VAL A 114 3.46 -1.18 2.54
C VAL A 114 3.12 -2.28 3.53
N VAL A 115 3.48 -2.08 4.79
CA VAL A 115 3.18 -2.99 5.88
C VAL A 115 2.55 -2.21 7.02
N TYR A 116 1.39 -2.65 7.48
CA TYR A 116 0.67 -2.04 8.61
C TYR A 116 0.59 -3.04 9.76
N THR A 117 0.85 -2.57 10.97
CA THR A 117 0.66 -3.37 12.19
C THR A 117 -0.08 -2.57 13.26
N PRO A 118 -1.16 -3.15 13.86
CA PRO A 118 -1.83 -4.40 13.45
C PRO A 118 -2.45 -4.28 12.06
N GLY A 119 -2.98 -5.37 11.52
CA GLY A 119 -3.70 -5.36 10.25
C GLY A 119 -5.03 -4.62 10.33
N GLY A 120 -5.57 -4.25 9.16
CA GLY A 120 -6.90 -3.62 9.05
C GLY A 120 -6.91 -2.27 8.35
N ALA A 121 -5.76 -1.66 8.07
CA ALA A 121 -5.68 -0.36 7.41
C ALA A 121 -6.33 -0.34 6.02
N GLU A 122 -6.38 -1.48 5.35
CA GLU A 122 -7.01 -1.63 4.03
C GLU A 122 -8.48 -1.24 4.00
N THR A 123 -9.20 -1.43 5.09
CA THR A 123 -10.63 -1.10 5.14
C THR A 123 -10.90 0.38 4.98
N GLY A 124 -10.03 1.23 5.52
CA GLY A 124 -10.15 2.69 5.36
C GLY A 124 -9.88 3.14 3.94
N LEU A 125 -8.87 2.56 3.30
CA LEU A 125 -8.52 2.89 1.91
C LEU A 125 -9.60 2.43 0.93
N ASP A 126 -10.22 1.28 1.17
CA ASP A 126 -11.29 0.76 0.31
C ASP A 126 -12.56 1.63 0.36
N GLN A 127 -12.71 2.50 1.36
CA GLN A 127 -13.84 3.40 1.50
C GLN A 127 -13.64 4.76 0.83
N LEU A 128 -12.47 5.02 0.23
CA LEU A 128 -12.23 6.27 -0.47
C LEU A 128 -13.15 6.39 -1.70
N PRO A 129 -13.65 7.61 -2.00
CA PRO A 129 -14.66 7.78 -3.05
C PRO A 129 -14.20 7.46 -4.47
N ASP A 130 -12.89 7.53 -4.73
CA ASP A 130 -12.32 7.21 -6.03
C ASP A 130 -11.86 5.75 -6.15
N ALA A 131 -12.08 4.92 -5.13
CA ALA A 131 -11.69 3.52 -5.14
C ALA A 131 -12.55 2.71 -6.11
N ASN A 132 -11.90 2.03 -7.06
CA ASN A 132 -12.51 1.08 -7.97
C ASN A 132 -11.86 -0.29 -7.81
N LEU A 133 -12.65 -1.34 -7.97
CA LEU A 133 -12.18 -2.70 -7.82
C LEU A 133 -12.08 -3.38 -9.19
N LEU A 134 -10.90 -3.91 -9.50
CA LEU A 134 -10.70 -4.82 -10.63
C LEU A 134 -10.60 -6.25 -10.11
N GLU A 135 -11.29 -7.16 -10.78
CA GLU A 135 -11.24 -8.58 -10.44
C GLU A 135 -9.82 -9.14 -10.56
N PRO A 136 -9.53 -10.25 -9.87
CA PRO A 136 -8.22 -10.91 -10.00
C PRO A 136 -7.84 -11.16 -11.46
N GLY A 137 -6.56 -10.89 -11.78
CA GLY A 137 -6.03 -11.10 -13.12
C GLY A 137 -6.35 -10.03 -14.15
N VAL A 138 -7.14 -9.00 -13.78
CA VAL A 138 -7.48 -7.89 -14.70
C VAL A 138 -6.43 -6.78 -14.56
N PRO A 139 -5.72 -6.41 -15.63
CA PRO A 139 -4.77 -5.31 -15.60
C PRO A 139 -5.43 -3.98 -15.32
N SER A 140 -4.74 -3.07 -14.63
CA SER A 140 -5.26 -1.74 -14.39
C SER A 140 -5.34 -0.92 -15.68
N SER A 141 -6.28 0.00 -15.73
CA SER A 141 -6.46 0.88 -16.89
C SER A 141 -5.23 1.75 -17.17
N TRP A 142 -4.44 2.07 -16.15
CA TRP A 142 -3.20 2.82 -16.33
C TRP A 142 -2.24 2.12 -17.29
N SER A 143 -2.10 0.81 -17.19
CA SER A 143 -1.21 0.05 -18.07
C SER A 143 -1.75 -0.08 -19.50
N GLN A 144 -3.01 0.27 -19.71
CA GLN A 144 -3.71 0.17 -21.00
C GLN A 144 -3.95 1.51 -21.66
N SER A 145 -3.78 2.62 -20.94
CA SER A 145 -3.96 3.96 -21.49
C SER A 145 -2.76 4.30 -22.36
N THR A 146 -3.00 4.41 -23.62
CA THR A 146 -2.07 4.82 -24.64
C THR A 146 -2.40 6.22 -25.11
#